data_b979908c41e619da402fcd24428e9c99
#
_entry.id   b979908c41e619da402fcd24428e9c99
#
_cell.length_a   1.000
_cell.length_b   1.000
_cell.length_c   1.000
_cell.angle_alpha   90.00
_cell.angle_beta   90.00
_cell.angle_gamma   90.00
#
_symmetry.space_group_name_H-M   'P 1'
#
loop_
_entity.id
_entity.type
_entity.pdbx_description
1 polymer ?
#
loop_
_entity_poly.entity_id
_entity_poly.type
_entity_poly.pdbx_seq_one_letter_code
_entity_poly.pdbx_strand_id
1 'polypeptide(L)'
;MTRRLNKLLFLFTITLGLFACNKDFLNTKPLGEVSSADVWKDGALTEAFVTEIYNGLETGGFNEQMLASLTDEAVFTHTGRSINTINEGSLSPSNTGWVSGTYNWATMYSRIRSCTVALENIRTATFDNQALKDRLSGEAHFLRGY
;
A
#
# COMPACT_ATOMS: atom_id res chain seq x y z
N MET A 1 -7.40 16.54 -65.41
CA MET A 1 -7.46 15.17 -64.84
C MET A 1 -6.65 15.08 -63.52
N THR A 2 -5.49 15.67 -63.46
CA THR A 2 -4.57 15.66 -62.31
C THR A 2 -5.12 16.25 -60.99
N ARG A 3 -5.88 17.35 -61.04
CA ARG A 3 -6.47 17.98 -59.85
C ARG A 3 -7.48 17.10 -59.07
N ARG A 4 -8.21 16.25 -59.76
CA ARG A 4 -9.15 15.31 -59.12
C ARG A 4 -8.42 14.13 -58.51
N LEU A 5 -7.36 13.66 -59.15
CA LEU A 5 -6.52 12.59 -58.65
C LEU A 5 -5.82 12.99 -57.35
N ASN A 6 -5.27 14.21 -57.28
CA ASN A 6 -4.62 14.73 -56.08
C ASN A 6 -5.61 14.89 -54.90
N LYS A 7 -6.86 15.28 -55.14
CA LYS A 7 -7.89 15.34 -54.11
C LYS A 7 -8.29 13.96 -53.56
N LEU A 8 -8.39 12.97 -54.45
CA LEU A 8 -8.68 11.58 -54.07
C LEU A 8 -7.50 10.99 -53.27
N LEU A 9 -6.25 11.27 -53.68
CA LEU A 9 -5.07 10.82 -52.97
C LEU A 9 -5.01 11.45 -51.58
N PHE A 10 -5.31 12.72 -51.44
CA PHE A 10 -5.33 13.44 -50.17
C PHE A 10 -6.42 12.93 -49.21
N LEU A 11 -7.61 12.63 -49.75
CA LEU A 11 -8.72 12.06 -49.00
C LEU A 11 -8.38 10.63 -48.48
N PHE A 12 -7.72 9.83 -49.33
CA PHE A 12 -7.29 8.46 -48.99
C PHE A 12 -6.20 8.48 -47.87
N THR A 13 -5.27 9.42 -47.90
CA THR A 13 -4.23 9.55 -46.89
C THR A 13 -4.81 9.95 -45.52
N ILE A 14 -5.85 10.82 -45.52
CA ILE A 14 -6.53 11.22 -44.28
C ILE A 14 -7.29 10.04 -43.66
N THR A 15 -7.94 9.21 -44.51
CA THR A 15 -8.71 8.04 -44.02
C THR A 15 -7.81 6.96 -43.44
N LEU A 16 -6.60 6.74 -43.98
CA LEU A 16 -5.62 5.80 -43.38
C LEU A 16 -5.11 6.26 -42.00
N GLY A 17 -5.01 7.56 -41.76
CA GLY A 17 -4.57 8.10 -40.48
C GLY A 17 -5.54 7.89 -39.30
N LEU A 18 -6.82 7.66 -39.59
CA LEU A 18 -7.86 7.50 -38.58
C LEU A 18 -7.90 6.09 -37.94
N PHE A 19 -7.24 5.10 -38.53
CA PHE A 19 -7.19 3.72 -38.03
C PHE A 19 -5.96 3.43 -37.14
N ALA A 20 -5.12 4.40 -36.88
CA ALA A 20 -3.86 4.22 -36.14
C ALA A 20 -4.00 4.19 -34.59
N CYS A 21 -5.20 4.39 -34.04
CA CYS A 21 -5.42 4.30 -32.59
C CYS A 21 -5.60 2.85 -32.16
N ASN A 22 -4.52 2.16 -31.86
CA ASN A 22 -4.56 0.89 -31.15
C ASN A 22 -4.65 1.16 -29.64
N LYS A 23 -5.80 0.89 -29.02
CA LYS A 23 -6.04 1.10 -27.59
C LYS A 23 -5.13 0.24 -26.70
N ASP A 24 -4.63 -0.86 -27.22
CA ASP A 24 -3.85 -1.84 -26.47
C ASP A 24 -2.38 -1.46 -26.30
N PHE A 25 -1.90 -0.47 -27.10
CA PHE A 25 -0.51 -0.01 -27.02
C PHE A 25 -0.14 0.60 -25.65
N LEU A 26 -1.09 1.23 -24.97
CA LEU A 26 -0.89 1.84 -23.64
C LEU A 26 -1.24 0.88 -22.50
N ASN A 27 -1.79 -0.29 -22.80
CA ASN A 27 -2.24 -1.27 -21.81
C ASN A 27 -1.14 -2.33 -21.53
N THR A 28 0.11 -1.87 -21.44
CA THR A 28 1.25 -2.73 -21.12
C THR A 28 1.27 -3.00 -19.62
N LYS A 29 1.03 -4.26 -19.24
CA LYS A 29 1.31 -4.70 -17.85
C LYS A 29 2.82 -4.64 -17.62
N PRO A 30 3.31 -3.99 -16.55
CA PRO A 30 4.71 -4.06 -16.19
C PRO A 30 5.11 -5.51 -15.98
N LEU A 31 6.11 -6.00 -16.71
CA LEU A 31 6.55 -7.41 -16.65
C LEU A 31 7.25 -7.75 -15.32
N GLY A 32 7.64 -6.74 -14.54
CA GLY A 32 8.32 -6.90 -13.25
C GLY A 32 7.46 -6.63 -12.03
N GLU A 33 6.18 -6.26 -12.19
CA GLU A 33 5.29 -5.96 -11.08
C GLU A 33 4.02 -6.81 -11.16
N VAL A 34 3.59 -7.32 -10.00
CA VAL A 34 2.32 -8.03 -9.88
C VAL A 34 1.19 -7.00 -9.91
N SER A 35 0.28 -7.12 -10.87
CA SER A 35 -0.86 -6.21 -10.92
C SER A 35 -1.79 -6.45 -9.73
N SER A 36 -2.40 -5.39 -9.20
CA SER A 36 -3.35 -5.51 -8.10
C SER A 36 -4.52 -6.46 -8.43
N ALA A 37 -4.91 -6.57 -9.69
CA ALA A 37 -5.96 -7.48 -10.13
C ALA A 37 -5.54 -8.97 -10.12
N ASP A 38 -4.25 -9.26 -10.21
CA ASP A 38 -3.74 -10.64 -10.23
C ASP A 38 -3.50 -11.16 -8.81
N VAL A 39 -3.23 -10.29 -7.82
CA VAL A 39 -3.10 -10.66 -6.41
C VAL A 39 -4.30 -11.47 -5.91
N TRP A 40 -5.51 -11.06 -6.24
CA TRP A 40 -6.75 -11.65 -5.73
C TRP A 40 -7.23 -12.87 -6.52
N LYS A 41 -6.47 -13.29 -7.52
CA LYS A 41 -6.72 -14.52 -8.29
C LYS A 41 -5.86 -15.68 -7.81
N ASP A 42 -4.82 -15.39 -7.05
CA ASP A 42 -3.83 -16.36 -6.56
C ASP A 42 -3.80 -16.33 -5.03
N GLY A 43 -4.00 -17.49 -4.41
CA GLY A 43 -4.01 -17.62 -2.95
C GLY A 43 -2.67 -17.28 -2.31
N ALA A 44 -1.56 -17.65 -2.93
CA ALA A 44 -0.22 -17.34 -2.41
C ALA A 44 0.10 -15.85 -2.47
N LEU A 45 -0.31 -15.17 -3.55
CA LEU A 45 -0.16 -13.71 -3.66
C LEU A 45 -1.05 -12.97 -2.67
N THR A 46 -2.29 -13.45 -2.47
CA THR A 46 -3.20 -12.89 -1.45
C THR A 46 -2.63 -13.07 -0.05
N GLU A 47 -2.07 -14.25 0.26
CA GLU A 47 -1.41 -14.52 1.54
C GLU A 47 -0.18 -13.64 1.75
N ALA A 48 0.64 -13.46 0.72
CA ALA A 48 1.79 -12.56 0.77
C ALA A 48 1.36 -11.10 1.04
N PHE A 49 0.26 -10.64 0.44
CA PHE A 49 -0.28 -9.31 0.70
C PHE A 49 -0.71 -9.13 2.16
N VAL A 50 -1.42 -10.11 2.74
CA VAL A 50 -1.83 -10.05 4.15
C VAL A 50 -0.61 -10.15 5.07
N THR A 51 0.36 -11.01 4.74
CA THR A 51 1.61 -11.16 5.49
C THR A 51 2.41 -9.84 5.53
N GLU A 52 2.41 -9.07 4.45
CA GLU A 52 3.05 -7.74 4.44
C GLU A 52 2.43 -6.78 5.46
N ILE A 53 1.14 -6.90 5.75
CA ILE A 53 0.49 -6.06 6.76
C ILE A 53 1.06 -6.32 8.17
N TYR A 54 1.49 -7.57 8.47
CA TYR A 54 2.14 -7.93 9.74
C TYR A 54 3.43 -7.15 9.99
N ASN A 55 4.15 -6.71 8.96
CA ASN A 55 5.31 -5.84 9.12
C ASN A 55 4.96 -4.51 9.82
N GLY A 56 3.68 -4.14 9.82
CA GLY A 56 3.19 -2.99 10.58
C GLY A 56 3.20 -3.16 12.09
N LEU A 57 3.20 -4.39 12.60
CA LEU A 57 3.22 -4.67 14.04
C LEU A 57 4.59 -4.36 14.66
N GLU A 58 5.68 -4.58 13.94
CA GLU A 58 7.03 -4.31 14.42
C GLU A 58 7.36 -2.81 14.47
N THR A 59 6.74 -2.02 13.61
CA THR A 59 6.98 -0.57 13.56
C THR A 59 6.34 0.17 14.72
N GLY A 60 5.54 -0.51 15.54
CA GLY A 60 4.89 0.06 16.72
C GLY A 60 5.83 0.51 17.84
N GLY A 61 7.12 0.21 17.75
CA GLY A 61 8.12 0.69 18.74
C GLY A 61 7.87 0.21 20.17
N PHE A 62 7.02 -0.79 20.33
CA PHE A 62 6.77 -1.46 21.61
C PHE A 62 7.87 -2.47 21.95
N ASN A 63 9.12 -2.15 21.68
CA ASN A 63 10.13 -2.89 22.39
C ASN A 63 10.08 -2.41 23.85
N GLU A 64 10.14 -3.35 24.75
CA GLU A 64 9.98 -3.13 26.20
C GLU A 64 10.87 -2.00 26.75
N GLN A 65 12.07 -1.83 26.20
CA GLN A 65 13.02 -0.79 26.57
C GLN A 65 12.49 0.63 26.30
N MET A 66 11.69 0.82 25.25
CA MET A 66 11.15 2.13 24.94
C MET A 66 9.95 2.49 25.81
N LEU A 67 9.09 1.52 26.13
CA LEU A 67 7.92 1.75 26.99
C LEU A 67 8.32 2.14 28.40
N ALA A 68 9.28 1.45 28.98
CA ALA A 68 9.80 1.79 30.30
C ALA A 68 10.42 3.21 30.35
N SER A 69 10.98 3.67 29.23
CA SER A 69 11.56 5.02 29.10
C SER A 69 10.54 6.13 28.86
N LEU A 70 9.26 5.78 28.65
CA LEU A 70 8.16 6.75 28.59
C LEU A 70 7.56 7.05 29.99
N THR A 71 7.96 6.28 30.97
CA THR A 71 7.53 6.39 32.38
C THR A 71 8.72 6.79 33.22
N ASP A 72 8.54 6.81 34.54
CA ASP A 72 9.57 7.03 35.54
C ASP A 72 10.42 5.78 35.87
N GLU A 73 10.12 4.64 35.24
CA GLU A 73 10.82 3.38 35.48
C GLU A 73 12.22 3.33 34.88
N ALA A 74 12.47 4.03 33.79
CA ALA A 74 13.77 4.05 33.14
C ALA A 74 14.05 5.36 32.42
N VAL A 75 15.34 5.65 32.20
CA VAL A 75 15.80 6.74 31.33
C VAL A 75 16.57 6.17 30.16
N PHE A 76 16.19 6.57 28.97
CA PHE A 76 16.89 6.15 27.76
C PHE A 76 18.18 6.95 27.62
N THR A 77 19.31 6.28 27.68
CA THR A 77 20.64 6.94 27.71
C THR A 77 21.07 7.49 26.35
N HIS A 78 20.43 7.03 25.26
CA HIS A 78 20.78 7.46 23.91
C HIS A 78 19.96 8.67 23.47
N THR A 79 20.57 9.84 23.46
CA THR A 79 19.90 11.13 23.20
C THR A 79 19.38 11.30 21.77
N GLY A 80 19.92 10.55 20.79
CA GLY A 80 19.60 10.71 19.36
C GLY A 80 18.19 10.29 18.90
N ARG A 81 17.37 9.70 19.78
CA ARG A 81 16.03 9.20 19.41
C ARG A 81 14.88 10.04 19.97
N SER A 82 15.16 11.11 20.66
CA SER A 82 14.16 12.03 21.26
C SER A 82 13.10 11.32 22.11
N ILE A 83 13.44 10.18 22.74
CA ILE A 83 12.53 9.41 23.60
C ILE A 83 12.28 10.15 24.91
N ASN A 84 13.32 10.77 25.47
CA ASN A 84 13.26 11.48 26.74
C ASN A 84 12.41 12.75 26.70
N THR A 85 11.99 13.20 25.51
CA THR A 85 11.10 14.37 25.31
C THR A 85 9.85 14.32 26.19
N ILE A 86 9.34 13.11 26.46
CA ILE A 86 8.17 12.89 27.31
C ILE A 86 8.55 13.11 28.78
N ASN A 87 9.59 12.44 29.27
CA ASN A 87 10.03 12.53 30.68
C ASN A 87 10.60 13.90 31.02
N GLU A 88 11.16 14.61 30.05
CA GLU A 88 11.66 15.98 30.18
C GLU A 88 10.54 17.03 30.14
N GLY A 89 9.30 16.64 29.86
CA GLY A 89 8.18 17.56 29.75
C GLY A 89 8.25 18.52 28.55
N SER A 90 9.08 18.21 27.55
CA SER A 90 9.30 19.05 26.38
C SER A 90 8.43 18.65 25.19
N LEU A 91 7.53 17.67 25.35
CA LEU A 91 6.58 17.25 24.33
C LEU A 91 5.58 18.36 24.03
N SER A 92 5.42 18.68 22.73
CA SER A 92 4.47 19.71 22.28
C SER A 92 4.02 19.40 20.83
N PRO A 93 2.98 20.06 20.31
CA PRO A 93 2.56 19.88 18.91
C PRO A 93 3.66 20.18 17.88
N SER A 94 4.64 21.00 18.22
CA SER A 94 5.80 21.32 17.37
C SER A 94 7.03 20.46 17.69
N ASN A 95 7.02 19.74 18.81
CA ASN A 95 8.08 18.82 19.22
C ASN A 95 7.45 17.51 19.71
N THR A 96 7.11 16.65 18.77
CA THR A 96 6.45 15.37 19.05
C THR A 96 7.44 14.26 19.41
N GLY A 97 8.73 14.56 19.40
CA GLY A 97 9.79 13.65 19.80
C GLY A 97 9.76 12.34 19.03
N TRP A 98 9.99 11.25 19.71
CA TRP A 98 9.97 9.91 19.17
C TRP A 98 8.61 9.48 18.58
N VAL A 99 7.50 9.98 19.11
CA VAL A 99 6.13 9.59 18.68
C VAL A 99 5.89 9.86 17.19
N SER A 100 6.46 10.94 16.63
CA SER A 100 6.26 11.29 15.22
C SER A 100 6.91 10.32 14.25
N GLY A 101 7.96 9.60 14.65
CA GLY A 101 8.67 8.66 13.78
C GLY A 101 8.01 7.28 13.74
N THR A 102 7.48 6.83 14.87
CA THR A 102 7.04 5.44 15.05
C THR A 102 5.54 5.29 14.99
N TYR A 103 4.80 6.23 15.57
CA TYR A 103 3.32 6.24 15.58
C TYR A 103 2.75 7.37 14.74
N ASN A 104 3.35 7.61 13.57
CA ASN A 104 2.81 8.66 12.75
C ASN A 104 1.44 8.22 12.17
N TRP A 105 0.52 9.15 12.20
CA TRP A 105 -0.84 8.97 11.75
C TRP A 105 -0.94 8.39 10.33
N ALA A 106 -0.10 8.88 9.41
CA ALA A 106 -0.09 8.45 8.03
C ALA A 106 0.26 6.97 7.89
N THR A 107 1.26 6.47 8.64
CA THR A 107 1.66 5.06 8.62
C THR A 107 0.55 4.16 9.16
N MET A 108 -0.06 4.53 10.29
CA MET A 108 -1.15 3.74 10.88
C MET A 108 -2.36 3.66 9.94
N TYR A 109 -2.79 4.78 9.38
CA TYR A 109 -3.91 4.79 8.42
C TYR A 109 -3.59 4.08 7.11
N SER A 110 -2.34 4.08 6.68
CA SER A 110 -1.90 3.26 5.54
C SER A 110 -2.09 1.76 5.81
N ARG A 111 -1.75 1.28 7.01
CA ARG A 111 -1.95 -0.11 7.41
C ARG A 111 -3.43 -0.47 7.52
N ILE A 112 -4.24 0.39 8.14
CA ILE A 112 -5.71 0.23 8.18
C ILE A 112 -6.29 0.17 6.76
N ARG A 113 -5.80 1.01 5.84
CA ARG A 113 -6.20 0.96 4.43
C ARG A 113 -5.84 -0.37 3.77
N SER A 114 -4.64 -0.88 4.01
CA SER A 114 -4.21 -2.19 3.49
C SER A 114 -5.12 -3.33 4.01
N CYS A 115 -5.47 -3.32 5.30
CA CYS A 115 -6.44 -4.28 5.85
C CYS A 115 -7.81 -4.16 5.17
N THR A 116 -8.29 -2.95 4.94
CA THR A 116 -9.57 -2.72 4.28
C THR A 116 -9.55 -3.23 2.84
N VAL A 117 -8.47 -2.96 2.09
CA VAL A 117 -8.28 -3.48 0.73
C VAL A 117 -8.27 -5.01 0.71
N ALA A 118 -7.57 -5.65 1.68
CA ALA A 118 -7.58 -7.10 1.80
C ALA A 118 -9.00 -7.64 2.00
N LEU A 119 -9.75 -7.10 2.96
CA LEU A 119 -11.11 -7.55 3.29
C LEU A 119 -12.10 -7.38 2.13
N GLU A 120 -12.03 -6.25 1.40
CA GLU A 120 -12.87 -5.99 0.24
C GLU A 120 -12.63 -7.01 -0.89
N ASN A 121 -11.37 -7.37 -1.13
CA ASN A 121 -10.98 -8.20 -2.26
C ASN A 121 -10.98 -9.70 -1.95
N ILE A 122 -10.64 -10.13 -0.73
CA ILE A 122 -10.71 -11.56 -0.34
C ILE A 122 -12.13 -12.09 -0.50
N ARG A 123 -13.15 -11.27 -0.20
CA ARG A 123 -14.55 -11.65 -0.36
C ARG A 123 -14.92 -12.03 -1.80
N THR A 124 -14.29 -11.38 -2.79
CA THR A 124 -14.55 -11.60 -4.22
C THR A 124 -13.42 -12.34 -4.93
N ALA A 125 -12.41 -12.79 -4.19
CA ALA A 125 -11.25 -13.50 -4.73
C ALA A 125 -11.68 -14.80 -5.44
N THR A 126 -11.02 -15.09 -6.57
CA THR A 126 -11.42 -16.18 -7.46
C THR A 126 -10.63 -17.48 -7.26
N PHE A 127 -9.57 -17.47 -6.44
CA PHE A 127 -8.85 -18.71 -6.13
C PHE A 127 -9.72 -19.66 -5.28
N ASP A 128 -9.57 -20.96 -5.55
CA ASP A 128 -10.43 -21.99 -4.97
C ASP A 128 -9.86 -22.60 -3.68
N ASN A 129 -9.86 -21.81 -2.59
CA ASN A 129 -9.49 -22.30 -1.25
C ASN A 129 -10.25 -21.50 -0.19
N GLN A 130 -11.43 -21.96 0.19
CA GLN A 130 -12.28 -21.25 1.16
C GLN A 130 -11.62 -21.14 2.54
N ALA A 131 -10.96 -22.20 3.02
CA ALA A 131 -10.30 -22.17 4.33
C ALA A 131 -9.19 -21.11 4.39
N LEU A 132 -8.46 -20.91 3.29
CA LEU A 132 -7.46 -19.86 3.18
C LEU A 132 -8.12 -18.46 3.19
N LYS A 133 -9.22 -18.28 2.46
CA LYS A 133 -9.97 -17.01 2.47
C LYS A 133 -10.46 -16.63 3.86
N ASP A 134 -11.03 -17.61 4.58
CA ASP A 134 -11.56 -17.40 5.92
C ASP A 134 -10.45 -17.04 6.90
N ARG A 135 -9.30 -17.73 6.84
CA ARG A 135 -8.13 -17.43 7.64
C ARG A 135 -7.60 -16.02 7.37
N LEU A 136 -7.33 -15.68 6.10
CA LEU A 136 -6.79 -14.38 5.72
C LEU A 136 -7.74 -13.22 6.04
N SER A 137 -9.05 -13.46 5.94
CA SER A 137 -10.07 -12.50 6.36
C SER A 137 -10.02 -12.26 7.87
N GLY A 138 -9.92 -13.34 8.66
CA GLY A 138 -9.76 -13.25 10.13
C GLY A 138 -8.50 -12.47 10.53
N GLU A 139 -7.36 -12.78 9.89
CA GLU A 139 -6.10 -12.07 10.10
C GLU A 139 -6.22 -10.57 9.76
N ALA A 140 -6.82 -10.22 8.62
CA ALA A 140 -7.00 -8.83 8.22
C ALA A 140 -7.96 -8.07 9.16
N HIS A 141 -9.00 -8.72 9.69
CA HIS A 141 -9.85 -8.12 10.73
C HIS A 141 -9.10 -7.88 12.03
N PHE A 142 -8.30 -8.84 12.48
CA PHE A 142 -7.45 -8.70 13.67
C PHE A 142 -6.48 -7.54 13.51
N LEU A 143 -5.70 -7.53 12.43
CA LEU A 143 -4.71 -6.49 12.15
C LEU A 143 -5.31 -5.10 12.02
N ARG A 144 -6.54 -5.00 11.52
CA ARG A 144 -7.25 -3.72 11.45
C ARG A 144 -7.72 -3.21 12.81
N GLY A 145 -8.03 -4.13 13.72
CA GLY A 145 -8.46 -3.80 15.08
C GLY A 145 -7.33 -3.47 16.03
N TYR A 146 -6.14 -4.02 15.76
CA TYR A 146 -4.92 -3.75 16.50
C TYR A 146 -4.43 -2.32 16.24
#